data_3a06ec038d384f02c72d17eb9c76ef20
#
_entry.id   3a06ec038d384f02c72d17eb9c76ef20
#
_cell.length_a   1.000
_cell.length_b   1.000
_cell.length_c   1.000
_cell.angle_alpha   90.00
_cell.angle_beta   90.00
_cell.angle_gamma   90.00
#
_symmetry.space_group_name_H-M   'P 1'
#
loop_
_entity.id
_entity.type
_entity.pdbx_description
1 polymer ?
#
loop_
_entity_poly.entity_id
_entity_poly.type
_entity_poly.pdbx_seq_one_letter_code
_entity_poly.pdbx_strand_id
1 'polypeptide(L)'
;VPTAELRQRIPDELEIEECEGSAWLSIVFFRVRALRARGALPVPGISSFLQLNVRTYVRGPDGLPGVWFFSIDASSRLAALGVRRIYHVPAFHARMTLDWAGSAGGAGDEWQEAECVRLGEPGRVFAARYRARGETFHAELGSLEWFLTERYRLFSADASAEMHHDRWLLSPAEADVELSSIVPFTLGGPPHSCHFAFRQDALIWPPEPIAS
;
A
#
# COMPACT_ATOMS: atom_id res chain seq x y z
N VAL A 1 -11.78 -10.27 2.14
CA VAL A 1 -11.21 -11.59 1.79
C VAL A 1 -11.40 -12.53 2.98
N PRO A 2 -11.77 -13.82 2.78
CA PRO A 2 -11.89 -14.78 3.88
C PRO A 2 -10.55 -14.92 4.64
N THR A 3 -10.60 -14.85 5.97
CA THR A 3 -9.41 -14.95 6.84
C THR A 3 -8.62 -16.25 6.60
N ALA A 4 -9.31 -17.35 6.28
CA ALA A 4 -8.68 -18.63 5.97
C ALA A 4 -7.79 -18.61 4.71
N GLU A 5 -8.14 -17.80 3.70
CA GLU A 5 -7.31 -17.63 2.50
C GLU A 5 -6.06 -16.79 2.81
N LEU A 6 -6.20 -15.75 3.62
CA LEU A 6 -5.08 -14.93 4.06
C LEU A 6 -4.09 -15.75 4.89
N ARG A 7 -4.62 -16.60 5.81
CA ARG A 7 -3.80 -17.41 6.72
C ARG A 7 -2.80 -18.32 5.99
N GLN A 8 -3.16 -18.82 4.82
CA GLN A 8 -2.27 -19.69 4.02
C GLN A 8 -0.99 -18.97 3.51
N ARG A 9 -0.95 -17.65 3.59
CA ARG A 9 0.12 -16.81 3.02
C ARG A 9 0.79 -15.88 4.04
N ILE A 10 0.40 -15.98 5.28
CA ILE A 10 0.91 -15.15 6.39
C ILE A 10 1.54 -16.10 7.41
N PRO A 11 2.75 -15.83 7.93
CA PRO A 11 3.37 -16.61 8.99
C PRO A 11 2.46 -16.77 10.21
N ASP A 12 2.54 -17.93 10.87
CA ASP A 12 1.67 -18.24 12.01
C ASP A 12 1.93 -17.33 13.23
N GLU A 13 3.12 -16.77 13.32
CA GLU A 13 3.54 -15.82 14.35
C GLU A 13 2.82 -14.47 14.27
N LEU A 14 2.22 -14.16 13.12
CA LEU A 14 1.45 -12.93 12.93
C LEU A 14 -0.04 -13.24 13.05
N GLU A 15 -0.73 -12.54 13.94
CA GLU A 15 -2.19 -12.59 14.04
C GLU A 15 -2.83 -11.75 12.94
N ILE A 16 -3.82 -12.28 12.23
CA ILE A 16 -4.60 -11.50 11.24
C ILE A 16 -5.58 -10.64 12.01
N GLU A 17 -5.51 -9.32 11.80
CA GLU A 17 -6.47 -8.41 12.40
C GLU A 17 -7.74 -8.30 11.54
N GLU A 18 -8.87 -8.30 12.24
CA GLU A 18 -10.20 -8.11 11.65
C GLU A 18 -10.79 -6.76 12.10
N CYS A 19 -11.53 -6.13 11.24
CA CYS A 19 -12.34 -4.98 11.52
C CYS A 19 -13.76 -5.26 11.02
N GLU A 20 -14.76 -4.98 11.85
CA GLU A 20 -16.19 -5.30 11.54
C GLU A 20 -16.41 -6.77 11.21
N GLY A 21 -15.68 -7.68 11.89
CA GLY A 21 -15.79 -9.14 11.71
C GLY A 21 -15.24 -9.66 10.39
N SER A 22 -14.38 -8.90 9.71
CA SER A 22 -13.79 -9.25 8.43
C SER A 22 -12.30 -8.92 8.38
N ALA A 23 -11.53 -9.76 7.68
CA ALA A 23 -10.17 -9.44 7.29
C ALA A 23 -10.14 -8.61 6.01
N TRP A 24 -9.23 -7.66 5.95
CA TRP A 24 -9.18 -6.66 4.89
C TRP A 24 -7.94 -6.82 4.01
N LEU A 25 -8.13 -6.64 2.72
CA LEU A 25 -7.06 -6.51 1.74
C LEU A 25 -7.09 -5.10 1.18
N SER A 26 -5.96 -4.43 1.19
CA SER A 26 -5.82 -3.10 0.59
C SER A 26 -4.91 -3.12 -0.62
N ILE A 27 -5.33 -2.41 -1.65
CA ILE A 27 -4.52 -2.07 -2.82
C ILE A 27 -4.27 -0.57 -2.74
N VAL A 28 -3.00 -0.19 -2.66
CA VAL A 28 -2.61 1.23 -2.54
C VAL A 28 -1.70 1.60 -3.69
N PHE A 29 -2.19 2.45 -4.58
CA PHE A 29 -1.44 2.97 -5.73
C PHE A 29 -1.03 4.42 -5.47
N PHE A 30 0.26 4.74 -5.56
CA PHE A 30 0.74 6.08 -5.25
C PHE A 30 2.06 6.42 -5.96
N ARG A 31 2.38 7.68 -5.92
CA ARG A 31 3.67 8.21 -6.40
C ARG A 31 4.59 8.49 -5.21
N VAL A 32 5.70 7.77 -5.14
CA VAL A 32 6.80 8.11 -4.24
C VAL A 32 7.51 9.36 -4.77
N ARG A 33 7.85 10.28 -3.89
CA ARG A 33 8.63 11.48 -4.22
C ARG A 33 9.73 11.68 -3.17
N ALA A 34 10.88 12.12 -3.62
CA ALA A 34 12.01 12.48 -2.77
C ALA A 34 12.46 11.39 -1.78
N LEU A 35 12.33 10.11 -2.17
CA LEU A 35 12.87 9.00 -1.37
C LEU A 35 14.37 9.21 -1.16
N ARG A 36 14.81 9.16 0.09
CA ARG A 36 16.21 9.33 0.48
C ARG A 36 16.51 8.69 1.82
N ALA A 37 17.75 8.32 2.06
CA ALA A 37 18.24 8.02 3.40
C ALA A 37 18.26 9.30 4.26
N ARG A 38 18.13 9.15 5.57
CA ARG A 38 18.18 10.29 6.51
C ARG A 38 19.51 11.05 6.35
N GLY A 39 19.41 12.35 6.16
CA GLY A 39 20.56 13.22 5.96
C GLY A 39 21.14 13.24 4.53
N ALA A 40 20.62 12.43 3.60
CA ALA A 40 21.01 12.43 2.20
C ALA A 40 20.09 13.30 1.34
N LEU A 41 20.61 13.73 0.18
CA LEU A 41 19.79 14.39 -0.83
C LEU A 41 19.08 13.36 -1.70
N PRO A 42 17.86 13.67 -2.21
CA PRO A 42 17.20 12.81 -3.18
C PRO A 42 18.06 12.67 -4.45
N VAL A 43 18.11 11.44 -4.99
CA VAL A 43 18.86 11.15 -6.21
C VAL A 43 17.90 11.23 -7.40
N PRO A 44 18.13 12.12 -8.39
CA PRO A 44 17.29 12.21 -9.58
C PRO A 44 17.17 10.86 -10.29
N GLY A 45 15.95 10.51 -10.76
CA GLY A 45 15.66 9.26 -11.46
C GLY A 45 15.50 8.02 -10.55
N ILE A 46 15.88 8.10 -9.27
CA ILE A 46 15.75 6.99 -8.32
C ILE A 46 14.77 7.34 -7.19
N SER A 47 14.77 8.59 -6.77
CA SER A 47 13.99 9.05 -5.61
C SER A 47 12.51 9.33 -5.91
N SER A 48 12.06 9.18 -7.17
CA SER A 48 10.66 9.37 -7.55
C SER A 48 10.23 8.29 -8.50
N PHE A 49 9.18 7.55 -8.14
CA PHE A 49 8.63 6.43 -8.91
C PHE A 49 7.18 6.16 -8.51
N LEU A 50 6.48 5.36 -9.31
CA LEU A 50 5.16 4.85 -8.98
C LEU A 50 5.28 3.54 -8.23
N GLN A 51 4.38 3.31 -7.28
CA GLN A 51 4.33 2.12 -6.47
C GLN A 51 2.88 1.64 -6.28
N LEU A 52 2.69 0.33 -6.30
CA LEU A 52 1.44 -0.34 -5.96
C LEU A 52 1.73 -1.36 -4.87
N ASN A 53 1.00 -1.29 -3.79
CA ASN A 53 1.09 -2.22 -2.67
C ASN A 53 -0.17 -3.07 -2.60
N VAL A 54 0.00 -4.38 -2.43
CA VAL A 54 -1.06 -5.30 -2.02
C VAL A 54 -0.75 -5.76 -0.61
N ARG A 55 -1.59 -5.38 0.36
CA ARG A 55 -1.30 -5.58 1.78
C ARG A 55 -2.54 -6.00 2.57
N THR A 56 -2.31 -6.60 3.72
CA THR A 56 -3.32 -6.87 4.76
C THR A 56 -2.83 -6.39 6.13
N TYR A 57 -3.66 -6.59 7.14
CA TYR A 57 -3.48 -6.03 8.48
C TYR A 57 -3.22 -7.17 9.46
N VAL A 58 -2.16 -7.04 10.22
CA VAL A 58 -1.67 -8.06 11.15
C VAL A 58 -1.21 -7.44 12.45
N ARG A 59 -1.11 -8.28 13.47
CA ARG A 59 -0.51 -7.95 14.77
C ARG A 59 0.72 -8.83 14.97
N GLY A 60 1.82 -8.23 15.38
CA GLY A 60 3.05 -8.94 15.69
C GLY A 60 2.99 -9.69 17.03
N PRO A 61 4.00 -10.54 17.33
CA PRO A 61 4.11 -11.24 18.61
C PRO A 61 4.17 -10.29 19.82
N ASP A 62 4.69 -9.07 19.61
CA ASP A 62 4.73 -8.00 20.60
C ASP A 62 3.38 -7.30 20.82
N GLY A 63 2.32 -7.74 20.15
CA GLY A 63 0.99 -7.17 20.24
C GLY A 63 0.79 -5.88 19.44
N LEU A 64 1.79 -5.40 18.69
CA LEU A 64 1.69 -4.16 17.94
C LEU A 64 1.05 -4.38 16.55
N PRO A 65 0.10 -3.50 16.17
CA PRO A 65 -0.56 -3.58 14.87
C PRO A 65 0.36 -3.11 13.73
N GLY A 66 0.21 -3.71 12.57
CA GLY A 66 0.95 -3.33 11.38
C GLY A 66 0.36 -3.88 10.10
N VAL A 67 1.14 -3.85 9.04
CA VAL A 67 0.75 -4.35 7.72
C VAL A 67 1.69 -5.46 7.26
N TRP A 68 1.11 -6.44 6.59
CA TRP A 68 1.81 -7.49 5.85
C TRP A 68 1.64 -7.25 4.35
N PHE A 69 2.75 -7.24 3.61
CA PHE A 69 2.72 -7.03 2.16
C PHE A 69 2.76 -8.37 1.40
N PHE A 70 1.75 -8.62 0.58
CA PHE A 70 1.76 -9.72 -0.38
C PHE A 70 2.62 -9.39 -1.60
N SER A 71 2.61 -8.12 -2.02
CA SER A 71 3.54 -7.60 -3.03
C SER A 71 3.67 -6.09 -2.96
N ILE A 72 4.83 -5.62 -3.43
CA ILE A 72 5.10 -4.23 -3.77
C ILE A 72 5.58 -4.21 -5.22
N ASP A 73 4.84 -3.53 -6.09
CA ASP A 73 5.23 -3.30 -7.47
C ASP A 73 5.73 -1.86 -7.62
N ALA A 74 6.88 -1.67 -8.25
CA ALA A 74 7.49 -0.35 -8.40
C ALA A 74 7.96 -0.10 -9.83
N SER A 75 7.77 1.13 -10.33
CA SER A 75 8.26 1.53 -11.64
C SER A 75 9.78 1.75 -11.66
N SER A 76 10.42 1.77 -10.51
CA SER A 76 11.87 1.80 -10.35
C SER A 76 12.42 0.42 -10.03
N ARG A 77 13.26 -0.13 -10.91
CA ARG A 77 13.94 -1.41 -10.69
C ARG A 77 14.81 -1.40 -9.42
N LEU A 78 15.50 -0.28 -9.18
CA LEU A 78 16.36 -0.13 -8.02
C LEU A 78 15.55 -0.07 -6.72
N ALA A 79 14.41 0.62 -6.73
CA ALA A 79 13.50 0.64 -5.58
C ALA A 79 12.97 -0.77 -5.28
N ALA A 80 12.48 -1.52 -6.27
CA ALA A 80 12.02 -2.89 -6.09
C ALA A 80 13.13 -3.79 -5.53
N LEU A 81 14.37 -3.67 -6.05
CA LEU A 81 15.50 -4.44 -5.54
C LEU A 81 15.85 -4.07 -4.10
N GLY A 82 15.83 -2.78 -3.76
CA GLY A 82 16.07 -2.28 -2.41
C GLY A 82 15.05 -2.80 -1.41
N VAL A 83 13.77 -2.69 -1.72
CA VAL A 83 12.68 -3.20 -0.86
C VAL A 83 12.85 -4.71 -0.61
N ARG A 84 13.11 -5.48 -1.67
CA ARG A 84 13.30 -6.94 -1.55
C ARG A 84 14.50 -7.31 -0.69
N ARG A 85 15.62 -6.58 -0.83
CA ARG A 85 16.87 -6.94 -0.11
C ARG A 85 16.94 -6.39 1.30
N ILE A 86 16.33 -5.24 1.55
CA ILE A 86 16.42 -4.57 2.85
C ILE A 86 15.26 -5.00 3.75
N TYR A 87 14.04 -5.03 3.22
CA TYR A 87 12.83 -5.29 4.01
C TYR A 87 12.28 -6.71 3.83
N HIS A 88 12.90 -7.55 2.98
CA HIS A 88 12.48 -8.92 2.68
C HIS A 88 11.01 -9.05 2.22
N VAL A 89 10.47 -7.99 1.66
CA VAL A 89 9.12 -7.95 1.12
C VAL A 89 9.14 -8.38 -0.36
N PRO A 90 8.19 -9.20 -0.84
CA PRO A 90 8.06 -9.53 -2.26
C PRO A 90 7.88 -8.26 -3.10
N ALA A 91 8.92 -7.83 -3.80
CA ALA A 91 8.90 -6.60 -4.59
C ALA A 91 9.26 -6.87 -6.05
N PHE A 92 8.56 -6.23 -6.97
CA PHE A 92 8.61 -6.48 -8.41
C PHE A 92 8.80 -5.18 -9.18
N HIS A 93 9.57 -5.26 -10.27
CA HIS A 93 9.67 -4.17 -11.23
C HIS A 93 8.46 -4.21 -12.15
N ALA A 94 7.78 -3.09 -12.32
CA ALA A 94 6.57 -2.99 -13.12
C ALA A 94 6.61 -1.77 -14.06
N ARG A 95 5.97 -1.88 -15.22
CA ARG A 95 5.58 -0.72 -16.01
C ARG A 95 4.30 -0.16 -15.42
N MET A 96 4.30 1.14 -15.11
CA MET A 96 3.20 1.78 -14.42
C MET A 96 2.89 3.14 -15.03
N THR A 97 1.62 3.45 -15.12
CA THR A 97 1.10 4.78 -15.44
C THR A 97 0.15 5.25 -14.36
N LEU A 98 0.14 6.54 -14.11
CA LEU A 98 -0.78 7.18 -13.20
C LEU A 98 -1.07 8.56 -13.78
N ASP A 99 -2.23 8.71 -14.34
CA ASP A 99 -2.68 10.01 -14.82
C ASP A 99 -3.02 10.88 -13.62
N TRP A 100 -2.52 12.08 -13.68
CA TRP A 100 -2.74 13.07 -12.65
C TRP A 100 -3.36 14.32 -13.29
N ALA A 101 -4.66 14.39 -13.30
CA ALA A 101 -5.40 15.53 -13.85
C ALA A 101 -5.60 16.69 -12.86
N GLY A 102 -5.07 16.61 -11.65
CA GLY A 102 -5.30 17.60 -10.59
C GLY A 102 -4.19 18.64 -10.45
N SER A 103 -4.55 19.91 -10.45
CA SER A 103 -3.74 20.97 -9.85
C SER A 103 -3.61 20.76 -8.33
N ALA A 104 -2.49 21.20 -7.75
CA ALA A 104 -2.25 21.14 -6.31
C ALA A 104 -3.38 21.86 -5.55
N GLY A 105 -4.36 21.15 -5.04
CA GLY A 105 -5.41 21.72 -4.20
C GLY A 105 -6.84 21.27 -4.44
N GLY A 106 -7.11 20.35 -5.35
CA GLY A 106 -8.49 19.93 -5.57
C GLY A 106 -8.62 18.48 -6.01
N ALA A 107 -9.47 17.73 -5.31
CA ALA A 107 -10.09 16.54 -5.84
C ALA A 107 -10.94 17.00 -7.05
N GLY A 108 -10.43 16.83 -8.26
CA GLY A 108 -11.20 17.08 -9.47
C GLY A 108 -12.25 16.00 -9.62
N ASP A 109 -13.43 16.36 -10.08
CA ASP A 109 -14.52 15.42 -10.40
C ASP A 109 -14.18 14.48 -11.59
N GLU A 110 -12.99 14.65 -12.15
CA GLU A 110 -12.54 13.90 -13.32
C GLU A 110 -11.96 12.55 -12.94
N TRP A 111 -12.32 11.55 -13.73
CA TRP A 111 -11.73 10.22 -13.62
C TRP A 111 -10.26 10.25 -14.02
N GLN A 112 -9.45 9.57 -13.23
CA GLN A 112 -8.02 9.37 -13.43
C GLN A 112 -7.75 7.89 -13.61
N GLU A 113 -6.73 7.54 -14.39
CA GLU A 113 -6.38 6.16 -14.69
C GLU A 113 -5.08 5.76 -14.00
N ALA A 114 -5.05 4.52 -13.53
CA ALA A 114 -3.89 3.89 -12.94
C ALA A 114 -3.70 2.49 -13.54
N GLU A 115 -2.51 2.23 -14.07
CA GLU A 115 -2.15 0.93 -14.63
C GLU A 115 -0.82 0.44 -14.05
N CYS A 116 -0.75 -0.85 -13.78
CA CYS A 116 0.47 -1.54 -13.36
C CYS A 116 0.56 -2.89 -14.09
N VAL A 117 1.66 -3.11 -14.82
CA VAL A 117 1.97 -4.38 -15.48
C VAL A 117 3.32 -4.87 -14.96
N ARG A 118 3.32 -5.99 -14.26
CA ARG A 118 4.54 -6.58 -13.69
C ARG A 118 5.46 -7.08 -14.79
N LEU A 119 6.69 -6.61 -14.80
CA LEU A 119 7.70 -7.06 -15.77
C LEU A 119 8.24 -8.44 -15.37
N GLY A 120 8.31 -9.34 -16.35
CA GLY A 120 8.67 -10.75 -16.12
C GLY A 120 7.48 -11.66 -15.80
N GLU A 121 6.32 -11.10 -15.47
CA GLU A 121 5.05 -11.82 -15.26
C GLU A 121 3.91 -11.08 -15.98
N PRO A 122 3.85 -11.10 -17.33
CA PRO A 122 2.97 -10.22 -18.09
C PRO A 122 1.46 -10.47 -17.86
N GLY A 123 1.09 -11.60 -17.26
CA GLY A 123 -0.29 -11.85 -16.83
C GLY A 123 -0.67 -11.18 -15.49
N ARG A 124 0.28 -10.53 -14.81
CA ARG A 124 0.04 -9.82 -13.56
C ARG A 124 -0.18 -8.33 -13.84
N VAL A 125 -1.43 -7.95 -13.90
CA VAL A 125 -1.90 -6.60 -14.26
C VAL A 125 -2.85 -6.07 -13.20
N PHE A 126 -2.76 -4.78 -12.94
CA PHE A 126 -3.78 -3.99 -12.26
C PHE A 126 -4.13 -2.81 -13.14
N ALA A 127 -5.42 -2.58 -13.36
CA ALA A 127 -5.94 -1.41 -14.03
C ALA A 127 -7.19 -0.92 -13.30
N ALA A 128 -7.24 0.35 -13.03
CA ALA A 128 -8.36 1.00 -12.38
C ALA A 128 -8.47 2.46 -12.82
N ARG A 129 -9.68 2.98 -12.78
CA ARG A 129 -9.92 4.41 -12.78
C ARG A 129 -10.48 4.84 -11.44
N TYR A 130 -10.15 6.03 -11.01
CA TYR A 130 -10.57 6.56 -9.73
C TYR A 130 -10.81 8.06 -9.79
N ARG A 131 -11.57 8.57 -8.84
CA ARG A 131 -11.74 10.01 -8.62
C ARG A 131 -11.99 10.29 -7.15
N ALA A 132 -11.41 11.37 -6.64
CA ALA A 132 -11.69 11.84 -5.30
C ALA A 132 -13.04 12.55 -5.23
N ARG A 133 -13.70 12.47 -4.09
CA ARG A 133 -15.03 13.03 -3.84
C ARG A 133 -15.06 13.75 -2.50
N GLY A 134 -15.87 14.79 -2.44
CA GLY A 134 -16.18 15.46 -1.17
C GLY A 134 -14.99 16.14 -0.49
N GLU A 135 -15.20 16.50 0.76
CA GLU A 135 -14.22 17.20 1.59
C GLU A 135 -13.22 16.23 2.22
N THR A 136 -12.05 16.76 2.56
CA THR A 136 -11.02 16.01 3.26
C THR A 136 -11.36 15.83 4.74
N PHE A 137 -10.97 14.69 5.30
CA PHE A 137 -11.18 14.36 6.71
C PHE A 137 -10.00 13.56 7.27
N HIS A 138 -9.88 13.53 8.59
CA HIS A 138 -9.06 12.56 9.30
C HIS A 138 -9.93 11.43 9.84
N ALA A 139 -9.46 10.20 9.67
CA ALA A 139 -10.16 9.03 10.16
C ALA A 139 -10.40 9.13 11.68
N GLU A 140 -11.59 8.76 12.13
CA GLU A 140 -11.93 8.72 13.55
C GLU A 140 -11.36 7.44 14.19
N LEU A 141 -10.90 7.55 15.43
CA LEU A 141 -10.38 6.41 16.18
C LEU A 141 -11.45 5.30 16.26
N GLY A 142 -11.09 4.10 15.83
CA GLY A 142 -11.99 2.94 15.82
C GLY A 142 -12.83 2.79 14.55
N SER A 143 -12.77 3.73 13.60
CA SER A 143 -13.40 3.57 12.29
C SER A 143 -12.62 2.60 11.39
N LEU A 144 -13.25 2.14 10.32
CA LEU A 144 -12.60 1.33 9.29
C LEU A 144 -11.43 2.10 8.65
N GLU A 145 -11.60 3.38 8.36
CA GLU A 145 -10.55 4.24 7.79
C GLU A 145 -9.33 4.31 8.70
N TRP A 146 -9.55 4.46 10.02
CA TRP A 146 -8.48 4.41 11.00
C TRP A 146 -7.75 3.06 10.95
N PHE A 147 -8.51 1.97 10.96
CA PHE A 147 -7.96 0.63 10.85
C PHE A 147 -7.12 0.43 9.58
N LEU A 148 -7.56 0.97 8.44
CA LEU A 148 -6.89 0.82 7.16
C LEU A 148 -5.66 1.71 6.99
N THR A 149 -5.58 2.86 7.65
CA THR A 149 -4.57 3.88 7.37
C THR A 149 -3.57 4.11 8.49
N GLU A 150 -3.98 4.01 9.76
CA GLU A 150 -3.13 4.34 10.90
C GLU A 150 -2.31 3.10 11.31
N ARG A 151 -1.32 2.76 10.50
CA ARG A 151 -0.42 1.61 10.67
C ARG A 151 1.02 2.07 10.63
N TYR A 152 1.72 1.83 11.72
CA TYR A 152 3.07 2.36 11.97
C TYR A 152 4.14 1.28 11.97
N ARG A 153 3.82 0.08 11.50
CA ARG A 153 4.77 -1.03 11.37
C ARG A 153 4.48 -1.85 10.12
N LEU A 154 5.54 -2.28 9.47
CA LEU A 154 5.47 -3.31 8.44
C LEU A 154 6.09 -4.60 8.95
N PHE A 155 5.56 -5.71 8.50
CA PHE A 155 6.07 -7.05 8.76
C PHE A 155 6.46 -7.73 7.46
N SER A 156 7.54 -8.50 7.50
CA SER A 156 7.98 -9.45 6.48
C SER A 156 8.18 -10.83 7.12
N ALA A 157 8.67 -11.80 6.36
CA ALA A 157 8.78 -13.19 6.83
C ALA A 157 9.66 -13.36 8.09
N ASP A 158 10.65 -12.50 8.27
CA ASP A 158 11.67 -12.62 9.31
C ASP A 158 12.02 -11.30 10.02
N ALA A 159 11.40 -10.21 9.58
CA ALA A 159 11.71 -8.90 10.11
C ALA A 159 10.47 -7.99 10.22
N SER A 160 10.57 -6.99 11.08
CA SER A 160 9.63 -5.87 11.14
C SER A 160 10.39 -4.56 11.01
N ALA A 161 9.72 -3.52 10.51
CA ALA A 161 10.28 -2.18 10.47
C ALA A 161 9.24 -1.17 10.95
N GLU A 162 9.70 -0.21 11.74
CA GLU A 162 8.86 0.91 12.13
C GLU A 162 8.67 1.86 10.94
N MET A 163 7.47 2.38 10.84
CA MET A 163 7.09 3.39 9.88
C MET A 163 6.38 4.51 10.61
N HIS A 164 6.76 5.75 10.36
CA HIS A 164 6.16 6.90 11.00
C HIS A 164 5.61 7.87 9.96
N HIS A 165 4.40 8.30 10.15
CA HIS A 165 3.73 9.29 9.32
C HIS A 165 2.71 10.08 10.15
N ASP A 166 2.36 11.26 9.70
CA ASP A 166 1.24 12.00 10.26
C ASP A 166 -0.08 11.30 9.93
N ARG A 167 -1.12 11.62 10.67
CA ARG A 167 -2.47 11.12 10.38
C ARG A 167 -2.86 11.46 8.95
N TRP A 168 -3.41 10.46 8.27
CA TRP A 168 -3.82 10.63 6.88
C TRP A 168 -4.92 11.68 6.74
N LEU A 169 -4.72 12.61 5.80
CA LEU A 169 -5.78 13.50 5.35
C LEU A 169 -6.41 12.85 4.10
N LEU A 170 -7.57 12.26 4.30
CA LEU A 170 -8.28 11.45 3.32
C LEU A 170 -9.40 12.26 2.66
N SER A 171 -9.70 11.97 1.40
CA SER A 171 -10.98 12.28 0.77
C SER A 171 -11.70 10.98 0.46
N PRO A 172 -13.02 10.90 0.56
CA PRO A 172 -13.77 9.81 -0.04
C PRO A 172 -13.42 9.70 -1.53
N ALA A 173 -13.43 8.50 -2.07
CA ALA A 173 -13.14 8.29 -3.48
C ALA A 173 -14.06 7.23 -4.07
N GLU A 174 -14.23 7.29 -5.38
CA GLU A 174 -14.82 6.23 -6.18
C GLU A 174 -13.71 5.57 -6.99
N ALA A 175 -13.77 4.25 -7.10
CA ALA A 175 -12.85 3.50 -7.95
C ALA A 175 -13.61 2.39 -8.70
N ASP A 176 -13.22 2.22 -9.95
CA ASP A 176 -13.68 1.14 -10.82
C ASP A 176 -12.44 0.32 -11.19
N VAL A 177 -12.37 -0.90 -10.67
CA VAL A 177 -11.22 -1.81 -10.86
C VAL A 177 -11.54 -2.75 -12.01
N GLU A 178 -10.89 -2.52 -13.15
CA GLU A 178 -11.10 -3.30 -14.38
C GLU A 178 -10.31 -4.60 -14.37
N LEU A 179 -9.06 -4.55 -13.94
CA LEU A 179 -8.15 -5.70 -13.87
C LEU A 179 -7.41 -5.74 -12.55
N SER A 180 -7.36 -6.91 -11.93
CA SER A 180 -6.70 -7.10 -10.63
C SER A 180 -5.92 -8.42 -10.50
N SER A 181 -5.41 -8.96 -11.62
CA SER A 181 -4.67 -10.23 -11.60
C SER A 181 -3.35 -10.18 -10.83
N ILE A 182 -2.87 -8.98 -10.49
CA ILE A 182 -1.71 -8.78 -9.62
C ILE A 182 -2.00 -9.20 -8.16
N VAL A 183 -3.26 -9.17 -7.75
CA VAL A 183 -3.72 -9.59 -6.43
C VAL A 183 -3.72 -11.11 -6.37
N PRO A 184 -3.11 -11.75 -5.36
CA PRO A 184 -3.03 -13.21 -5.28
C PRO A 184 -4.32 -13.88 -4.75
N PHE A 185 -5.43 -13.17 -4.71
CA PHE A 185 -6.73 -13.59 -4.20
C PHE A 185 -7.83 -13.33 -5.20
N THR A 186 -8.90 -14.13 -5.14
CA THR A 186 -10.13 -13.84 -5.89
C THR A 186 -10.89 -12.72 -5.18
N LEU A 187 -11.07 -11.60 -5.84
CA LEU A 187 -11.86 -10.48 -5.32
C LEU A 187 -13.33 -10.72 -5.60
N GLY A 188 -14.17 -10.61 -4.58
CA GLY A 188 -15.62 -10.93 -4.65
C GLY A 188 -16.51 -9.82 -5.24
N GLY A 189 -15.93 -8.73 -5.74
CA GLY A 189 -16.70 -7.60 -6.27
C GLY A 189 -15.90 -6.29 -6.27
N PRO A 190 -16.60 -5.14 -6.40
CA PRO A 190 -15.97 -3.83 -6.37
C PRO A 190 -15.33 -3.55 -5.00
N PRO A 191 -14.43 -2.56 -4.90
CA PRO A 191 -13.89 -2.13 -3.62
C PRO A 191 -15.00 -1.75 -2.63
N HIS A 192 -14.89 -2.23 -1.40
CA HIS A 192 -15.85 -1.89 -0.35
C HIS A 192 -15.72 -0.43 0.11
N SER A 193 -14.48 0.06 0.15
CA SER A 193 -14.16 1.42 0.55
C SER A 193 -13.01 1.95 -0.30
N CYS A 194 -13.09 3.20 -0.72
CA CYS A 194 -12.06 3.88 -1.51
C CYS A 194 -11.78 5.25 -0.92
N HIS A 195 -10.49 5.55 -0.77
CA HIS A 195 -10.04 6.84 -0.28
C HIS A 195 -8.89 7.37 -1.13
N PHE A 196 -8.82 8.67 -1.21
CA PHE A 196 -7.74 9.39 -1.86
C PHE A 196 -6.99 10.24 -0.82
N ALA A 197 -5.68 10.27 -0.89
CA ALA A 197 -4.84 11.20 -0.15
C ALA A 197 -3.91 11.93 -1.12
N PHE A 198 -3.94 13.24 -1.09
CA PHE A 198 -3.11 14.07 -1.97
C PHE A 198 -1.62 13.89 -1.68
N ARG A 199 -1.27 13.82 -0.40
CA ARG A 199 0.10 13.69 0.08
C ARG A 199 0.14 12.98 1.43
N GLN A 200 1.15 12.14 1.59
CA GLN A 200 1.54 11.58 2.88
C GLN A 200 3.06 11.57 2.98
N ASP A 201 3.61 12.21 3.99
CA ASP A 201 5.02 12.12 4.30
C ASP A 201 5.24 10.95 5.26
N ALA A 202 6.24 10.11 4.98
CA ALA A 202 6.54 8.95 5.80
C ALA A 202 8.05 8.78 6.02
N LEU A 203 8.41 8.28 7.19
CA LEU A 203 9.73 7.82 7.56
C LEU A 203 9.67 6.31 7.79
N ILE A 204 10.65 5.58 7.30
CA ILE A 204 10.77 4.14 7.52
C ILE A 204 12.14 3.88 8.10
N TRP A 205 12.19 3.11 9.18
CA TRP A 205 13.43 2.69 9.84
C TRP A 205 13.98 1.41 9.22
N PRO A 206 15.28 1.14 9.39
CA PRO A 206 15.84 -0.16 9.04
C PRO A 206 15.06 -1.29 9.70
N PRO A 207 14.90 -2.44 9.03
CA PRO A 207 14.21 -3.57 9.62
C PRO A 207 15.02 -4.19 10.75
N GLU A 208 14.30 -4.71 11.73
CA GLU A 208 14.82 -5.46 12.85
C GLU A 208 14.20 -6.88 12.86
N PRO A 209 14.89 -7.90 13.37
CA PRO A 209 14.31 -9.21 13.52
C PRO A 209 13.00 -9.14 14.32
N ILE A 210 12.02 -9.96 13.96
CA ILE A 210 10.80 -10.11 14.77
C ILE A 210 11.20 -10.74 16.08
N ALA A 211 10.94 -10.05 17.20
CA ALA A 211 11.18 -10.63 18.53
C ALA A 211 10.29 -11.86 18.71
N SER A 212 10.90 -12.98 18.99
CA SER A 212 10.24 -14.25 19.31
C SER A 212 9.69 -14.29 20.72
#